data_270428597f364acf796eb58e6fdbd83b
#
_entry.id   270428597f364acf796eb58e6fdbd83b
#
_cell.length_a   1.000
_cell.length_b   1.000
_cell.length_c   1.000
_cell.angle_alpha   90.00
_cell.angle_beta   90.00
_cell.angle_gamma   90.00
#
_symmetry.space_group_name_H-M   'P 1'
#
loop_
_entity.id
_entity.type
_entity.pdbx_description
1 polymer ?
#
loop_
_entity_poly.entity_id
_entity_poly.type
_entity_poly.pdbx_seq_one_letter_code
_entity_poly.pdbx_strand_id
1 'polypeptide(L)'
;MSVKELITSYSAYNLSANQQLVTWLGKQPEEQLQKEVASSFKGVLQTLNHIWAIEEMWCATLFKNQDAVNRYGVQELNHREVFDGLLHRSAAITEKVSQLSEEALSEKRPVKTPWFEAHLSLVEY
;
A
#
# COMPACT_ATOMS: atom_id res chain seq x y z
N MET A 1 11.82 -2.90 22.31
CA MET A 1 10.70 -2.80 21.35
C MET A 1 10.35 -4.20 20.87
N SER A 2 9.09 -4.59 20.99
CA SER A 2 8.63 -5.87 20.48
C SER A 2 8.47 -5.83 18.94
N VAL A 3 8.37 -7.00 18.33
CA VAL A 3 8.11 -7.09 16.89
C VAL A 3 6.79 -6.41 16.53
N LYS A 4 5.76 -6.60 17.35
CA LYS A 4 4.47 -5.94 17.16
C LYS A 4 4.59 -4.41 17.21
N GLU A 5 5.32 -3.88 18.17
CA GLU A 5 5.56 -2.44 18.28
C GLU A 5 6.30 -1.90 17.05
N LEU A 6 7.29 -2.63 16.58
CA LEU A 6 8.05 -2.25 15.39
C LEU A 6 7.16 -2.20 14.14
N ILE A 7 6.39 -3.25 13.89
CA ILE A 7 5.51 -3.33 12.70
C ILE A 7 4.38 -2.28 12.80
N THR A 8 3.83 -2.07 13.99
CA THR A 8 2.83 -1.03 14.21
C THR A 8 3.41 0.35 13.88
N SER A 9 4.65 0.62 14.31
CA SER A 9 5.35 1.88 14.01
C SER A 9 5.61 2.04 12.52
N TYR A 10 6.02 0.98 11.83
CA TYR A 10 6.24 1.02 10.38
C TYR A 10 4.97 1.30 9.60
N SER A 11 3.87 0.65 9.95
CA SER A 11 2.60 0.89 9.26
C SER A 11 2.07 2.31 9.50
N ALA A 12 2.22 2.82 10.71
CA ALA A 12 1.88 4.19 11.04
C ALA A 12 2.76 5.20 10.27
N TYR A 13 4.05 4.92 10.15
CA TYR A 13 4.97 5.74 9.35
C TYR A 13 4.57 5.74 7.87
N ASN A 14 4.24 4.57 7.31
CA ASN A 14 3.80 4.47 5.92
C ASN A 14 2.56 5.34 5.67
N LEU A 15 1.56 5.27 6.55
CA LEU A 15 0.37 6.11 6.45
C LEU A 15 0.74 7.60 6.52
N SER A 16 1.54 7.98 7.49
CA SER A 16 1.97 9.37 7.67
C SER A 16 2.73 9.90 6.45
N ALA A 17 3.65 9.10 5.91
CA ALA A 17 4.42 9.46 4.71
C ALA A 17 3.50 9.64 3.50
N ASN A 18 2.56 8.73 3.30
CA ASN A 18 1.60 8.83 2.20
C ASN A 18 0.67 10.04 2.37
N GLN A 19 0.24 10.35 3.61
CA GLN A 19 -0.56 11.55 3.89
C GLN A 19 0.19 12.84 3.55
N GLN A 20 1.46 12.93 3.95
CA GLN A 20 2.30 14.09 3.64
C GLN A 20 2.50 14.26 2.14
N LEU A 21 2.79 13.18 1.45
CA LEU A 21 2.99 13.17 0.00
C LEU A 21 1.73 13.61 -0.74
N VAL A 22 0.58 13.04 -0.39
CA VAL A 22 -0.71 13.36 -1.00
C VAL A 22 -1.11 14.82 -0.71
N THR A 23 -0.88 15.29 0.51
CA THR A 23 -1.15 16.69 0.88
C THR A 23 -0.32 17.65 0.04
N TRP A 24 0.96 17.35 -0.13
CA TRP A 24 1.86 18.17 -0.95
C TRP A 24 1.46 18.13 -2.43
N LEU A 25 1.22 16.93 -2.96
CA LEU A 25 0.82 16.77 -4.37
C LEU A 25 -0.54 17.41 -4.67
N GLY A 26 -1.46 17.41 -3.71
CA GLY A 26 -2.77 18.06 -3.86
C GLY A 26 -2.68 19.57 -4.05
N LYS A 27 -1.54 20.18 -3.71
CA LYS A 27 -1.28 21.61 -3.92
C LYS A 27 -0.62 21.91 -5.26
N GLN A 28 -0.24 20.88 -6.00
CA GLN A 28 0.43 21.06 -7.28
C GLN A 28 -0.59 21.24 -8.40
N PRO A 29 -0.23 21.96 -9.49
CA PRO A 29 -1.09 22.04 -10.67
C PRO A 29 -1.35 20.65 -11.25
N GLU A 30 -2.55 20.42 -11.74
CA GLU A 30 -2.93 19.13 -12.35
C GLU A 30 -1.97 18.73 -13.48
N GLU A 31 -1.46 19.70 -14.26
CA GLU A 31 -0.48 19.47 -15.31
C GLU A 31 0.77 18.75 -14.80
N GLN A 32 1.23 19.08 -13.59
CA GLN A 32 2.40 18.45 -13.00
C GLN A 32 2.10 17.00 -12.59
N LEU A 33 0.88 16.72 -12.14
CA LEU A 33 0.45 15.38 -11.78
C LEU A 33 0.32 14.48 -13.01
N GLN A 34 0.02 15.04 -14.17
CA GLN A 34 -0.14 14.32 -15.44
C GLN A 34 1.15 14.25 -16.26
N LYS A 35 2.19 14.96 -15.85
CA LYS A 35 3.43 15.07 -16.62
C LYS A 35 4.15 13.73 -16.73
N GLU A 36 4.54 13.37 -17.94
CA GLU A 36 5.39 12.20 -18.17
C GLU A 36 6.83 12.50 -17.77
N VAL A 37 7.44 11.54 -17.07
CA VAL A 37 8.84 11.64 -16.64
C VAL A 37 9.57 10.33 -16.96
N ALA A 38 10.88 10.43 -17.17
CA ALA A 38 11.72 9.27 -17.45
C ALA A 38 12.02 8.53 -16.13
N SER A 39 11.16 7.57 -15.79
CA SER A 39 11.30 6.74 -14.59
C SER A 39 10.67 5.37 -14.83
N SER A 40 10.69 4.51 -13.83
CA SER A 40 10.06 3.18 -13.90
C SER A 40 8.56 3.24 -14.21
N PHE A 41 7.91 4.34 -13.81
CA PHE A 41 6.51 4.63 -14.15
C PHE A 41 6.45 5.97 -14.88
N LYS A 42 5.45 6.15 -15.74
CA LYS A 42 5.35 7.31 -16.62
C LYS A 42 5.24 8.65 -15.89
N GLY A 43 4.80 8.66 -14.65
CA GLY A 43 4.64 9.89 -13.89
C GLY A 43 4.24 9.66 -12.45
N VAL A 44 3.93 10.74 -11.75
CA VAL A 44 3.60 10.73 -10.32
C VAL A 44 2.35 9.90 -10.04
N LEU A 45 1.27 10.08 -10.80
CA LEU A 45 0.04 9.34 -10.56
C LEU A 45 0.22 7.84 -10.80
N GLN A 46 0.97 7.46 -11.81
CA GLN A 46 1.26 6.06 -12.09
C GLN A 46 2.07 5.44 -10.95
N THR A 47 3.01 6.19 -10.40
CA THR A 47 3.81 5.74 -9.25
C THR A 47 2.92 5.54 -8.01
N LEU A 48 2.06 6.50 -7.70
CA LEU A 48 1.13 6.37 -6.56
C LEU A 48 0.11 5.26 -6.78
N ASN A 49 -0.39 5.10 -7.99
CA ASN A 49 -1.29 4.00 -8.30
C ASN A 49 -0.60 2.65 -8.11
N HIS A 50 0.68 2.56 -8.44
CA HIS A 50 1.46 1.34 -8.20
C HIS A 50 1.59 1.04 -6.71
N ILE A 51 1.90 2.06 -5.89
CA ILE A 51 1.97 1.88 -4.43
C ILE A 51 0.60 1.40 -3.90
N TRP A 52 -0.47 2.03 -4.32
CA TRP A 52 -1.83 1.63 -3.94
C TRP A 52 -2.14 0.19 -4.38
N ALA A 53 -1.78 -0.17 -5.63
CA ALA A 53 -1.99 -1.52 -6.16
C ALA A 53 -1.27 -2.57 -5.32
N ILE A 54 -0.04 -2.31 -4.89
CA ILE A 54 0.74 -3.22 -4.04
C ILE A 54 0.09 -3.36 -2.65
N GLU A 55 -0.35 -2.27 -2.04
CA GLU A 55 -1.02 -2.33 -0.74
C GLU A 55 -2.34 -3.11 -0.82
N GLU A 56 -3.12 -2.93 -1.90
CA GLU A 56 -4.34 -3.71 -2.13
C GLU A 56 -4.03 -5.21 -2.28
N MET A 57 -3.00 -5.53 -3.04
CA MET A 57 -2.56 -6.92 -3.23
C MET A 57 -2.20 -7.58 -1.91
N TRP A 58 -1.43 -6.89 -1.05
CA TRP A 58 -1.07 -7.43 0.25
C TRP A 58 -2.26 -7.59 1.17
N CYS A 59 -3.22 -6.67 1.16
CA CYS A 59 -4.44 -6.80 1.92
C CYS A 59 -5.26 -8.02 1.47
N ALA A 60 -5.38 -8.22 0.18
CA ALA A 60 -6.08 -9.40 -0.36
C ALA A 60 -5.36 -10.69 0.02
N THR A 61 -4.04 -10.69 -0.07
CA THR A 61 -3.22 -11.89 0.10
C THR A 61 -3.04 -12.28 1.57
N LEU A 62 -2.64 -11.32 2.42
CA LEU A 62 -2.32 -11.61 3.83
C LEU A 62 -3.53 -11.54 4.75
N PHE A 63 -4.41 -10.57 4.54
CA PHE A 63 -5.55 -10.34 5.41
C PHE A 63 -6.87 -10.84 4.82
N LYS A 64 -6.82 -11.33 3.57
CA LYS A 64 -8.00 -11.86 2.86
C LYS A 64 -9.14 -10.85 2.79
N ASN A 65 -8.80 -9.57 2.67
CA ASN A 65 -9.79 -8.51 2.55
C ASN A 65 -10.60 -8.66 1.27
N GLN A 66 -11.91 -8.82 1.41
CA GLN A 66 -12.81 -8.99 0.26
C GLN A 66 -13.09 -7.66 -0.44
N ASP A 67 -12.86 -6.54 0.22
CA ASP A 67 -13.00 -5.20 -0.34
C ASP A 67 -11.76 -4.71 -1.09
N ALA A 68 -10.70 -5.52 -1.13
CA ALA A 68 -9.49 -5.19 -1.87
C ALA A 68 -9.79 -5.09 -3.37
N VAL A 69 -9.27 -4.05 -4.01
CA VAL A 69 -9.48 -3.79 -5.42
C VAL A 69 -8.21 -4.06 -6.23
N ASN A 70 -8.38 -4.46 -7.49
CA ASN A 70 -7.26 -4.66 -8.39
C ASN A 70 -7.00 -3.36 -9.16
N ARG A 71 -5.85 -2.75 -8.89
CA ARG A 71 -5.43 -1.50 -9.55
C ARG A 71 -4.41 -1.72 -10.66
N TYR A 72 -4.02 -2.95 -10.93
CA TYR A 72 -3.10 -3.26 -12.01
C TYR A 72 -3.77 -3.05 -13.36
N GLY A 73 -3.03 -2.45 -14.30
CA GLY A 73 -3.50 -2.24 -15.65
C GLY A 73 -4.47 -1.08 -15.84
N VAL A 74 -4.74 -0.30 -14.79
CA VAL A 74 -5.55 0.91 -14.90
C VAL A 74 -4.77 1.96 -15.68
N GLN A 75 -5.30 2.37 -16.83
CA GLN A 75 -4.63 3.29 -17.75
C GLN A 75 -4.96 4.76 -17.49
N GLU A 76 -6.24 5.04 -17.25
CA GLU A 76 -6.69 6.40 -16.98
C GLU A 76 -6.77 6.62 -15.47
N LEU A 77 -5.97 7.56 -14.97
CA LEU A 77 -5.86 7.83 -13.54
C LEU A 77 -6.45 9.19 -13.21
N ASN A 78 -7.38 9.17 -12.26
CA ASN A 78 -7.93 10.37 -11.63
C ASN A 78 -7.16 10.61 -10.32
N HIS A 79 -6.58 11.80 -10.16
CA HIS A 79 -5.73 12.08 -9.01
C HIS A 79 -6.46 11.96 -7.67
N ARG A 80 -7.72 12.37 -7.59
CA ARG A 80 -8.52 12.26 -6.35
C ARG A 80 -8.77 10.80 -5.99
N GLU A 81 -9.13 9.99 -6.97
CA GLU A 81 -9.34 8.55 -6.77
C GLU A 81 -8.06 7.88 -6.27
N VAL A 82 -6.92 8.19 -6.89
CA VAL A 82 -5.63 7.61 -6.51
C VAL A 82 -5.24 8.06 -5.09
N PHE A 83 -5.36 9.34 -4.78
CA PHE A 83 -5.04 9.88 -3.45
C PHE A 83 -5.93 9.27 -2.38
N ASP A 84 -7.23 9.30 -2.58
CA ASP A 84 -8.20 8.79 -1.59
C ASP A 84 -8.06 7.28 -1.42
N GLY A 85 -7.87 6.55 -2.50
CA GLY A 85 -7.70 5.09 -2.46
C GLY A 85 -6.43 4.68 -1.73
N LEU A 86 -5.31 5.34 -2.02
CA LEU A 86 -4.04 5.07 -1.34
C LEU A 86 -4.16 5.33 0.16
N LEU A 87 -4.69 6.49 0.57
CA LEU A 87 -4.83 6.82 1.99
C LEU A 87 -5.81 5.91 2.71
N HIS A 88 -6.92 5.56 2.06
CA HIS A 88 -7.88 4.62 2.63
C HIS A 88 -7.22 3.26 2.90
N ARG A 89 -6.46 2.74 1.94
CA ARG A 89 -5.82 1.43 2.09
C ARG A 89 -4.69 1.46 3.10
N SER A 90 -3.86 2.50 3.08
CA SER A 90 -2.79 2.66 4.07
C SER A 90 -3.33 2.75 5.50
N ALA A 91 -4.43 3.48 5.71
CA ALA A 91 -5.10 3.56 7.01
C ALA A 91 -5.66 2.20 7.44
N ALA A 92 -6.27 1.46 6.52
CA ALA A 92 -6.80 0.12 6.80
C ALA A 92 -5.70 -0.86 7.19
N ILE A 93 -4.54 -0.81 6.54
CA ILE A 93 -3.37 -1.62 6.91
C ILE A 93 -2.90 -1.28 8.32
N THR A 94 -2.77 0.01 8.64
CA THR A 94 -2.35 0.46 9.97
C THR A 94 -3.30 -0.07 11.04
N GLU A 95 -4.60 0.04 10.82
CA GLU A 95 -5.60 -0.48 11.75
C GLU A 95 -5.48 -2.01 11.89
N LYS A 96 -5.39 -2.73 10.78
CA LYS A 96 -5.28 -4.18 10.78
C LYS A 96 -4.05 -4.66 11.52
N VAL A 97 -2.90 -4.05 11.26
CA VAL A 97 -1.63 -4.38 11.94
C VAL A 97 -1.74 -4.15 13.44
N SER A 98 -2.39 -3.06 13.88
CA SER A 98 -2.56 -2.77 15.30
C SER A 98 -3.37 -3.83 16.05
N GLN A 99 -4.22 -4.57 15.35
CA GLN A 99 -5.08 -5.61 15.89
C GLN A 99 -4.42 -7.00 15.93
N LEU A 100 -3.27 -7.18 15.27
CA LEU A 100 -2.59 -8.46 15.22
C LEU A 100 -1.89 -8.79 16.54
N SER A 101 -2.00 -10.04 16.96
CA SER A 101 -1.25 -10.53 18.13
C SER A 101 0.19 -10.91 17.72
N GLU A 102 1.07 -11.04 18.72
CA GLU A 102 2.43 -11.58 18.50
C GLU A 102 2.36 -12.98 17.87
N GLU A 103 1.42 -13.80 18.29
CA GLU A 103 1.21 -15.15 17.73
C GLU A 103 0.84 -15.09 16.25
N ALA A 104 -0.09 -14.20 15.88
CA ALA A 104 -0.50 -14.03 14.48
C ALA A 104 0.67 -13.55 13.61
N LEU A 105 1.51 -12.67 14.14
CA LEU A 105 2.70 -12.17 13.42
C LEU A 105 3.73 -13.28 13.17
N SER A 106 3.81 -14.27 14.04
CA SER A 106 4.74 -15.40 13.93
C SER A 106 4.19 -16.55 13.11
N GLU A 107 2.90 -16.55 12.80
CA GLU A 107 2.26 -17.63 12.04
C GLU A 107 2.77 -17.68 10.62
N LYS A 108 3.23 -18.85 10.20
CA LYS A 108 3.69 -19.07 8.82
C LYS A 108 2.51 -19.30 7.89
N ARG A 109 2.54 -18.64 6.75
CA ARG A 109 1.51 -18.74 5.73
C ARG A 109 2.14 -18.95 4.35
N PRO A 110 1.58 -19.87 3.52
CA PRO A 110 2.00 -19.96 2.13
C PRO A 110 1.41 -18.78 1.36
N VAL A 111 2.24 -18.12 0.58
CA VAL A 111 1.83 -17.05 -0.35
C VAL A 111 2.34 -17.39 -1.73
N LYS A 112 1.45 -17.39 -2.70
CA LYS A 112 1.79 -17.58 -4.11
C LYS A 112 1.24 -16.39 -4.90
N THR A 113 2.16 -15.69 -5.56
CA THR A 113 1.84 -14.58 -6.46
C THR A 113 2.41 -14.89 -7.85
N PRO A 114 2.08 -14.11 -8.89
CA PRO A 114 2.73 -14.27 -10.19
C PRO A 114 4.24 -14.10 -10.17
N TRP A 115 4.78 -13.46 -9.12
CA TRP A 115 6.20 -13.10 -9.05
C TRP A 115 7.00 -14.00 -8.11
N PHE A 116 6.36 -14.60 -7.10
CA PHE A 116 7.06 -15.46 -6.14
C PHE A 116 6.11 -16.42 -5.43
N GLU A 117 6.71 -17.44 -4.82
CA GLU A 117 6.04 -18.36 -3.92
C GLU A 117 6.89 -18.48 -2.66
N ALA A 118 6.29 -18.35 -1.49
CA ALA A 118 6.99 -18.38 -0.22
C ALA A 118 6.12 -18.97 0.88
N HIS A 119 6.78 -19.43 1.95
CA HIS A 119 6.13 -19.92 3.17
C HIS A 119 6.81 -19.26 4.37
N LEU A 120 6.41 -18.04 4.65
CA LEU A 120 7.03 -17.18 5.66
C LEU A 120 6.03 -16.85 6.76
N SER A 121 6.52 -16.35 7.89
CA SER A 121 5.64 -15.79 8.90
C SER A 121 5.04 -14.48 8.40
N LEU A 122 3.91 -14.09 8.99
CA LEU A 122 3.21 -12.87 8.60
C LEU A 122 4.13 -11.64 8.70
N VAL A 123 5.00 -11.60 9.72
CA VAL A 123 5.91 -10.48 9.92
C VAL A 123 7.04 -10.42 8.88
N GLU A 124 7.38 -11.56 8.26
CA GLU A 124 8.43 -11.63 7.24
C GLU A 124 7.94 -11.16 5.86
N TYR A 125 6.62 -11.11 5.64
CA TYR A 125 6.04 -10.55 4.43
C TYR A 125 5.99 -9.04 4.49
#